data_a253011c9180742458058c791cb939c0
#
_entry.id   a253011c9180742458058c791cb939c0
#
_cell.length_a   1.000
_cell.length_b   1.000
_cell.length_c   1.000
_cell.angle_alpha   90.00
_cell.angle_beta   90.00
_cell.angle_gamma   90.00
#
_symmetry.space_group_name_H-M   'P 1'
#
loop_
_entity.id
_entity.type
_entity.pdbx_description
1 polymer ?
#
loop_
_entity_poly.entity_id
_entity_poly.type
_entity_poly.pdbx_seq_one_letter_code
_entity_poly.pdbx_strand_id
1 'polypeptide(L)'
;KYALPKIYTDFAVNMFIKGQLPFVFRGGFMRGVLGRYPDGGKVNKVRLLRTAADLLPCLNGKARKKTVWVISELADSESLKQLSFSRQRKILSVVSEQKENDGGEFVFSHIDKIVCKREKWALSVAMNSERIAGYESINGCNTYGWYHGDGMTQIMLGSDNEQFKNGYWASVNPYKIPGVTADTQERVPVSAALEHDYISDESFAGGVS
;
A
#
# COMPACT_ATOMS: atom_id res chain seq x y z
N LYS A 1 5.82 -34.71 -6.14
CA LYS A 1 5.67 -33.26 -5.88
C LYS A 1 7.03 -32.61 -6.02
N TYR A 2 7.24 -31.82 -7.04
CA TYR A 2 8.49 -31.06 -7.18
C TYR A 2 8.43 -29.89 -6.20
N ALA A 3 9.43 -29.78 -5.32
CA ALA A 3 9.59 -28.60 -4.48
C ALA A 3 10.15 -27.46 -5.34
N LEU A 4 9.61 -26.25 -5.20
CA LEU A 4 10.20 -25.09 -5.84
C LEU A 4 11.62 -24.85 -5.29
N PRO A 5 12.60 -24.51 -6.14
CA PRO A 5 13.91 -24.10 -5.66
C PRO A 5 13.82 -22.97 -4.62
N LYS A 6 14.71 -23.03 -3.63
CA LYS A 6 14.72 -22.09 -2.50
C LYS A 6 14.73 -20.63 -2.95
N ILE A 7 15.43 -20.29 -4.03
CA ILE A 7 15.50 -18.93 -4.57
C ILE A 7 14.12 -18.34 -4.89
N TYR A 8 13.19 -19.11 -5.44
CA TYR A 8 11.83 -18.63 -5.72
C TYR A 8 11.02 -18.42 -4.45
N THR A 9 11.23 -19.29 -3.46
CA THR A 9 10.57 -19.14 -2.16
C THR A 9 11.09 -17.91 -1.43
N ASP A 10 12.40 -17.70 -1.40
CA ASP A 10 13.04 -16.54 -0.78
C ASP A 10 12.59 -15.24 -1.48
N PHE A 11 12.50 -15.25 -2.82
CA PHE A 11 11.97 -14.11 -3.57
C PHE A 11 10.52 -13.82 -3.19
N ALA A 12 9.64 -14.82 -3.18
CA ALA A 12 8.24 -14.67 -2.83
C ALA A 12 8.06 -14.15 -1.39
N VAL A 13 8.85 -14.65 -0.44
CA VAL A 13 8.87 -14.17 0.95
C VAL A 13 9.31 -12.71 1.00
N ASN A 14 10.39 -12.35 0.33
CA ASN A 14 10.87 -10.96 0.31
C ASN A 14 9.84 -10.01 -0.30
N MET A 15 9.23 -10.38 -1.43
CA MET A 15 8.17 -9.59 -2.07
C MET A 15 6.96 -9.40 -1.16
N PHE A 16 6.58 -10.43 -0.42
CA PHE A 16 5.48 -10.33 0.54
C PHE A 16 5.83 -9.42 1.73
N ILE A 17 6.95 -9.70 2.40
CA ILE A 17 7.36 -8.98 3.62
C ILE A 17 7.74 -7.51 3.34
N LYS A 18 8.49 -7.27 2.26
CA LYS A 18 8.99 -5.92 1.94
C LYS A 18 8.10 -5.14 0.99
N GLY A 19 7.31 -5.81 0.16
CA GLY A 19 6.52 -5.18 -0.90
C GLY A 19 5.01 -5.15 -0.64
N GLN A 20 4.48 -5.96 0.26
CA GLN A 20 3.04 -6.01 0.54
C GLN A 20 2.69 -5.64 1.97
N LEU A 21 3.34 -6.25 2.97
CA LEU A 21 3.02 -5.99 4.37
C LEU A 21 3.18 -4.52 4.80
N PRO A 22 4.16 -3.76 4.33
CA PRO A 22 4.29 -2.36 4.72
C PRO A 22 3.05 -1.51 4.41
N PHE A 23 2.30 -1.88 3.39
CA PHE A 23 1.08 -1.15 2.99
C PHE A 23 -0.18 -1.56 3.77
N VAL A 24 -0.13 -2.60 4.59
CA VAL A 24 -1.28 -3.04 5.38
C VAL A 24 -1.31 -2.29 6.71
N PHE A 25 -2.45 -1.69 7.03
CA PHE A 25 -2.66 -1.03 8.30
C PHE A 25 -4.10 -1.23 8.77
N ARG A 26 -4.27 -1.88 9.92
CA ARG A 26 -5.56 -2.11 10.59
C ARG A 26 -6.68 -2.58 9.66
N GLY A 27 -6.38 -3.56 8.84
CA GLY A 27 -7.33 -4.11 7.86
C GLY A 27 -7.57 -3.25 6.63
N GLY A 28 -6.98 -2.07 6.55
CA GLY A 28 -6.91 -1.21 5.38
C GLY A 28 -5.60 -1.37 4.61
N PHE A 29 -5.48 -0.65 3.51
CA PHE A 29 -4.31 -0.71 2.66
C PHE A 29 -3.84 0.69 2.28
N MET A 30 -2.63 1.03 2.68
CA MET A 30 -2.00 2.30 2.31
C MET A 30 -1.34 2.18 0.95
N ARG A 31 -2.12 2.16 -0.09
CA ARG A 31 -1.54 2.41 -1.39
C ARG A 31 -1.37 3.91 -1.54
N GLY A 32 -0.18 4.35 -1.75
CA GLY A 32 -0.02 5.68 -2.30
C GLY A 32 -0.39 5.69 -3.73
N VAL A 33 -0.89 6.73 -4.03
CA VAL A 33 -1.77 7.14 -5.03
C VAL A 33 -1.02 7.54 -6.28
N LEU A 34 -0.39 6.59 -6.91
CA LEU A 34 0.14 6.83 -8.25
C LEU A 34 -0.64 6.05 -9.31
N GLY A 35 -1.92 5.83 -9.09
CA GLY A 35 -2.67 5.04 -10.02
C GLY A 35 -4.10 5.50 -10.21
N ARG A 36 -4.77 4.78 -11.05
CA ARG A 36 -6.17 4.96 -11.44
C ARG A 36 -7.14 4.95 -10.25
N TYR A 37 -6.75 4.35 -9.14
CA TYR A 37 -7.57 4.22 -7.94
C TYR A 37 -6.93 4.99 -6.77
N PRO A 38 -7.19 6.28 -6.67
CA PRO A 38 -6.61 7.12 -5.62
C PRO A 38 -6.98 6.67 -4.21
N ASP A 39 -8.11 6.04 -4.01
CA ASP A 39 -8.55 5.46 -2.74
C ASP A 39 -7.79 4.18 -2.34
N GLY A 40 -6.72 3.83 -3.05
CA GLY A 40 -5.96 2.61 -2.83
C GLY A 40 -6.61 1.36 -3.40
N GLY A 41 -7.77 1.47 -4.02
CA GLY A 41 -8.57 0.35 -4.52
C GLY A 41 -9.02 -0.58 -3.40
N LYS A 42 -9.83 -1.57 -3.73
CA LYS A 42 -10.22 -2.60 -2.75
C LYS A 42 -9.02 -3.46 -2.40
N VAL A 43 -8.64 -3.45 -1.14
CA VAL A 43 -7.72 -4.46 -0.62
C VAL A 43 -8.33 -5.82 -0.85
N ASN A 44 -7.67 -6.62 -1.65
CA ASN A 44 -8.07 -8.01 -1.74
C ASN A 44 -7.51 -8.76 -0.52
N LYS A 45 -8.20 -8.63 0.61
CA LYS A 45 -7.87 -9.31 1.87
C LYS A 45 -7.69 -10.80 1.64
N VAL A 46 -8.55 -11.40 0.84
CA VAL A 46 -8.50 -12.82 0.50
C VAL A 46 -7.20 -13.18 -0.22
N ARG A 47 -6.74 -12.33 -1.14
CA ARG A 47 -5.47 -12.54 -1.84
C ARG A 47 -4.29 -12.46 -0.88
N LEU A 48 -4.27 -11.47 0.01
CA LEU A 48 -3.21 -11.33 1.02
C LEU A 48 -3.20 -12.53 1.98
N LEU A 49 -4.35 -12.93 2.50
CA LEU A 49 -4.49 -14.10 3.37
C LEU A 49 -4.08 -15.40 2.67
N ARG A 50 -4.42 -15.55 1.38
CA ARG A 50 -3.99 -16.69 0.58
C ARG A 50 -2.46 -16.73 0.47
N THR A 51 -1.85 -15.61 0.11
CA THR A 51 -0.39 -15.51 0.01
C THR A 51 0.28 -15.79 1.36
N ALA A 52 -0.23 -15.19 2.43
CA ALA A 52 0.26 -15.44 3.78
C ALA A 52 0.18 -16.92 4.16
N ALA A 53 -0.97 -17.57 3.95
CA ALA A 53 -1.16 -18.99 4.24
C ALA A 53 -0.19 -19.91 3.45
N ASP A 54 0.12 -19.54 2.22
CA ASP A 54 1.03 -20.32 1.39
C ASP A 54 2.49 -20.10 1.79
N LEU A 55 2.85 -18.91 2.26
CA LEU A 55 4.22 -18.59 2.71
C LEU A 55 4.50 -18.95 4.17
N LEU A 56 3.49 -19.13 5.03
CA LEU A 56 3.68 -19.47 6.45
C LEU A 56 4.71 -20.57 6.72
N PRO A 57 4.77 -21.68 5.95
CA PRO A 57 5.78 -22.71 6.18
C PRO A 57 7.22 -22.25 5.94
N CYS A 58 7.42 -21.17 5.20
CA CYS A 58 8.72 -20.61 4.83
C CYS A 58 9.14 -19.43 5.72
N LEU A 59 8.24 -18.98 6.59
CA LEU A 59 8.47 -17.84 7.48
C LEU A 59 8.96 -18.28 8.84
N ASN A 60 9.94 -17.56 9.37
CA ASN A 60 10.48 -17.75 10.71
C ASN A 60 10.76 -16.42 11.41
N GLY A 61 11.09 -16.46 12.68
CA GLY A 61 11.52 -15.32 13.47
C GLY A 61 10.58 -14.11 13.35
N LYS A 62 11.18 -12.95 13.12
CA LYS A 62 10.48 -11.66 13.03
C LYS A 62 9.50 -11.60 11.85
N ALA A 63 9.89 -12.16 10.69
CA ALA A 63 9.04 -12.19 9.51
C ALA A 63 7.73 -12.96 9.77
N ARG A 64 7.80 -14.09 10.47
CA ARG A 64 6.63 -14.86 10.86
C ARG A 64 5.73 -14.07 11.82
N LYS A 65 6.28 -13.48 12.88
CA LYS A 65 5.53 -12.71 13.88
C LYS A 65 4.78 -11.53 13.25
N LYS A 66 5.43 -10.79 12.34
CA LYS A 66 4.81 -9.70 11.58
C LYS A 66 3.68 -10.20 10.68
N THR A 67 3.89 -11.32 10.00
CA THR A 67 2.86 -11.93 9.15
C THR A 67 1.67 -12.40 9.97
N VAL A 68 1.89 -13.02 11.14
CA VAL A 68 0.83 -13.44 12.05
C VAL A 68 0.04 -12.23 12.56
N TRP A 69 0.71 -11.12 12.86
CA TRP A 69 0.05 -9.89 13.25
C TRP A 69 -0.89 -9.38 12.14
N VAL A 70 -0.41 -9.29 10.89
CA VAL A 70 -1.22 -8.87 9.73
C VAL A 70 -2.37 -9.84 9.47
N ILE A 71 -2.13 -11.15 9.55
CA ILE A 71 -3.19 -12.16 9.45
C ILE A 71 -4.30 -11.87 10.48
N SER A 72 -3.94 -11.58 11.72
CA SER A 72 -4.92 -11.33 12.77
C SER A 72 -5.75 -10.07 12.56
N GLU A 73 -5.26 -9.12 11.77
CA GLU A 73 -6.02 -7.92 11.39
C GLU A 73 -6.94 -8.14 10.19
N LEU A 74 -6.55 -9.03 9.27
CA LEU A 74 -7.26 -9.26 8.02
C LEU A 74 -8.26 -10.42 8.05
N ALA A 75 -8.07 -11.38 8.96
CA ALA A 75 -8.80 -12.64 8.99
C ALA A 75 -10.21 -12.49 9.61
N ASP A 76 -11.10 -11.81 8.90
CA ASP A 76 -12.53 -11.84 9.22
C ASP A 76 -13.21 -13.09 8.65
N SER A 77 -14.43 -13.37 9.17
CA SER A 77 -15.17 -14.57 8.79
C SER A 77 -15.54 -14.63 7.30
N GLU A 78 -15.79 -13.48 6.68
CA GLU A 78 -16.15 -13.39 5.27
C GLU A 78 -14.95 -13.68 4.38
N SER A 79 -13.81 -13.09 4.69
CA SER A 79 -12.57 -13.34 3.95
C SER A 79 -12.08 -14.78 4.10
N LEU A 80 -12.22 -15.37 5.29
CA LEU A 80 -11.85 -16.77 5.54
C LEU A 80 -12.69 -17.75 4.73
N LYS A 81 -14.01 -17.56 4.61
CA LYS A 81 -14.90 -18.43 3.82
C LYS A 81 -14.50 -18.52 2.35
N GLN A 82 -13.80 -17.53 1.81
CA GLN A 82 -13.35 -17.51 0.42
C GLN A 82 -12.01 -18.24 0.20
N LEU A 83 -11.40 -18.75 1.27
CA LEU A 83 -10.18 -19.56 1.20
C LEU A 83 -10.52 -21.05 1.13
N SER A 84 -9.60 -21.85 0.56
CA SER A 84 -9.70 -23.30 0.68
C SER A 84 -9.58 -23.75 2.16
N PHE A 85 -10.21 -24.85 2.50
CA PHE A 85 -10.18 -25.42 3.86
C PHE A 85 -8.76 -25.58 4.42
N SER A 86 -7.83 -26.02 3.58
CA SER A 86 -6.42 -26.14 3.98
C SER A 86 -5.80 -24.80 4.38
N ARG A 87 -6.09 -23.71 3.64
CA ARG A 87 -5.60 -22.37 3.97
C ARG A 87 -6.29 -21.79 5.21
N GLN A 88 -7.60 -21.98 5.34
CA GLN A 88 -8.32 -21.62 6.57
C GLN A 88 -7.68 -22.22 7.80
N ARG A 89 -7.40 -23.53 7.77
CA ARG A 89 -6.74 -24.22 8.89
C ARG A 89 -5.37 -23.63 9.21
N LYS A 90 -4.56 -23.34 8.21
CA LYS A 90 -3.25 -22.70 8.41
C LYS A 90 -3.38 -21.32 9.05
N ILE A 91 -4.30 -20.49 8.58
CA ILE A 91 -4.55 -19.16 9.14
C ILE A 91 -4.99 -19.30 10.61
N LEU A 92 -6.00 -20.12 10.87
CA LEU A 92 -6.54 -20.29 12.22
C LEU A 92 -5.52 -20.87 13.20
N SER A 93 -4.62 -21.76 12.73
CA SER A 93 -3.61 -22.35 13.61
C SER A 93 -2.55 -21.35 14.08
N VAL A 94 -2.38 -20.22 13.41
CA VAL A 94 -1.34 -19.23 13.78
C VAL A 94 -1.90 -17.96 14.42
N VAL A 95 -3.21 -17.76 14.45
CA VAL A 95 -3.83 -16.54 15.02
C VAL A 95 -3.48 -16.33 16.50
N SER A 96 -3.25 -17.42 17.24
CA SER A 96 -2.85 -17.40 18.65
C SER A 96 -1.34 -17.33 18.88
N GLU A 97 -0.53 -17.41 17.83
CA GLU A 97 0.92 -17.31 17.97
C GLU A 97 1.37 -15.91 18.41
N GLN A 98 2.60 -15.83 18.91
CA GLN A 98 3.21 -14.57 19.29
C GLN A 98 3.27 -13.62 18.08
N LYS A 99 2.72 -12.42 18.25
CA LYS A 99 2.65 -11.37 17.26
C LYS A 99 3.69 -10.29 17.53
N GLU A 100 4.15 -9.67 16.49
CA GLU A 100 4.96 -8.46 16.56
C GLU A 100 4.34 -7.42 15.64
N ASN A 101 4.12 -6.21 16.17
CA ASN A 101 3.62 -5.12 15.35
C ASN A 101 4.52 -4.92 14.13
N ASP A 102 3.89 -4.76 12.97
CA ASP A 102 4.55 -4.53 11.69
C ASP A 102 4.98 -3.05 11.53
N GLY A 103 5.10 -2.29 12.61
CA GLY A 103 5.52 -0.90 12.59
C GLY A 103 6.95 -0.72 12.08
N GLY A 104 7.22 0.45 11.50
CA GLY A 104 8.52 0.83 10.97
C GLY A 104 8.42 1.91 9.89
N GLU A 105 9.57 2.32 9.39
CA GLU A 105 9.73 3.14 8.20
C GLU A 105 10.11 2.26 7.02
N PHE A 106 9.42 2.48 5.89
CA PHE A 106 9.60 1.71 4.66
C PHE A 106 9.80 2.68 3.51
N VAL A 107 10.98 2.63 2.91
CA VAL A 107 11.35 3.46 1.76
C VAL A 107 11.30 2.62 0.50
N PHE A 108 10.52 3.07 -0.46
CA PHE A 108 10.35 2.44 -1.76
C PHE A 108 10.97 3.33 -2.83
N SER A 109 12.30 3.33 -2.91
CA SER A 109 13.08 4.21 -3.78
C SER A 109 12.78 4.06 -5.28
N HIS A 110 12.28 2.91 -5.72
CA HIS A 110 11.93 2.70 -7.13
C HIS A 110 10.55 3.23 -7.52
N ILE A 111 9.74 3.60 -6.55
CA ILE A 111 8.42 4.21 -6.75
C ILE A 111 8.27 5.50 -5.96
N ASP A 112 9.38 6.05 -5.50
CA ASP A 112 9.50 7.31 -4.75
C ASP A 112 8.45 7.49 -3.67
N LYS A 113 8.34 6.48 -2.81
CA LYS A 113 7.33 6.41 -1.79
C LYS A 113 7.91 6.04 -0.44
N ILE A 114 7.36 6.69 0.59
CA ILE A 114 7.65 6.36 1.99
C ILE A 114 6.35 5.93 2.66
N VAL A 115 6.45 4.90 3.50
CA VAL A 115 5.40 4.49 4.42
C VAL A 115 5.98 4.42 5.82
N CYS A 116 5.37 5.14 6.75
CA CYS A 116 5.70 5.07 8.17
C CYS A 116 4.51 4.49 8.92
N LYS A 117 4.73 3.42 9.69
CA LYS A 117 3.68 2.75 10.47
C LYS A 117 4.01 2.78 11.94
N ARG A 118 3.01 3.04 12.75
CA ARG A 118 3.03 2.94 14.21
C ARG A 118 1.78 2.20 14.68
N GLU A 119 1.72 1.89 15.94
CA GLU A 119 0.60 1.14 16.52
C GLU A 119 -0.77 1.79 16.24
N LYS A 120 -0.86 3.12 16.34
CA LYS A 120 -2.13 3.86 16.27
C LYS A 120 -2.35 4.63 14.98
N TRP A 121 -1.33 4.77 14.16
CA TRP A 121 -1.40 5.53 12.92
C TRP A 121 -0.43 5.00 11.87
N ALA A 122 -0.71 5.33 10.64
CA ALA A 122 0.22 5.13 9.54
C ALA A 122 0.17 6.34 8.61
N LEU A 123 1.31 6.64 8.01
CA LEU A 123 1.49 7.73 7.07
C LEU A 123 2.15 7.20 5.81
N SER A 124 1.69 7.67 4.66
CA SER A 124 2.41 7.47 3.41
C SER A 124 2.59 8.79 2.67
N VAL A 125 3.74 8.93 2.01
CA VAL A 125 4.05 10.06 1.15
C VAL A 125 4.37 9.53 -0.23
N ALA A 126 3.72 10.07 -1.25
CA ALA A 126 4.02 9.81 -2.65
C ALA A 126 4.82 11.00 -3.19
N MET A 127 6.04 10.74 -3.64
CA MET A 127 6.96 11.76 -4.16
C MET A 127 7.10 11.62 -5.67
N ASN A 128 7.60 12.66 -6.31
CA ASN A 128 7.84 12.71 -7.74
C ASN A 128 9.33 12.52 -8.05
N SER A 129 9.63 11.98 -9.23
CA SER A 129 10.95 11.96 -9.81
C SER A 129 10.86 11.70 -11.31
N GLU A 130 11.97 11.88 -12.03
CA GLU A 130 12.08 11.54 -13.44
C GLU A 130 11.86 10.06 -13.77
N ARG A 131 11.89 9.18 -12.74
CA ARG A 131 11.81 7.73 -12.91
C ARG A 131 10.40 7.19 -12.94
N ILE A 132 9.43 7.94 -12.41
CA ILE A 132 8.06 7.48 -12.27
C ILE A 132 7.07 8.52 -12.80
N ALA A 133 5.90 8.05 -13.22
CA ALA A 133 4.79 8.92 -13.55
C ALA A 133 4.23 9.60 -12.28
N GLY A 134 3.95 10.89 -12.35
CA GLY A 134 3.36 11.64 -11.25
C GLY A 134 1.95 11.16 -10.87
N TYR A 135 1.19 10.65 -11.83
CA TYR A 135 -0.11 10.02 -11.64
C TYR A 135 -0.52 9.21 -12.88
N GLU A 136 -1.57 8.42 -12.75
CA GLU A 136 -2.19 7.72 -13.87
C GLU A 136 -3.66 8.16 -14.00
N SER A 137 -4.05 8.56 -15.21
CA SER A 137 -5.45 8.80 -15.57
C SER A 137 -5.82 7.96 -16.78
N ILE A 138 -6.83 7.10 -16.65
CA ILE A 138 -7.30 6.22 -17.73
C ILE A 138 -8.78 5.91 -17.56
N ASN A 139 -9.50 5.79 -18.68
CA ASN A 139 -10.94 5.47 -18.68
C ASN A 139 -11.78 6.41 -17.82
N GLY A 140 -11.46 7.69 -17.77
CA GLY A 140 -12.16 8.69 -16.96
C GLY A 140 -11.92 8.60 -15.46
N CYS A 141 -10.97 7.78 -15.01
CA CYS A 141 -10.59 7.68 -13.61
C CYS A 141 -9.40 8.59 -13.31
N ASN A 142 -9.39 9.19 -12.12
CA ASN A 142 -8.30 10.03 -11.61
C ASN A 142 -7.93 11.21 -12.52
N THR A 143 -8.93 11.85 -13.13
CA THR A 143 -8.73 12.92 -14.11
C THR A 143 -8.16 14.21 -13.54
N TYR A 144 -8.11 14.34 -12.22
CA TYR A 144 -7.60 15.50 -11.45
C TYR A 144 -6.37 15.12 -10.61
N GLY A 145 -5.65 14.08 -11.00
CA GLY A 145 -4.55 13.53 -10.22
C GLY A 145 -3.20 14.23 -10.34
N TRP A 146 -3.13 15.40 -10.96
CA TRP A 146 -1.89 16.10 -11.33
C TRP A 146 -0.82 16.18 -10.24
N TYR A 147 -1.26 16.35 -8.99
CA TYR A 147 -0.36 16.54 -7.85
C TYR A 147 -0.24 15.31 -6.94
N HIS A 148 -0.78 14.15 -7.34
CA HIS A 148 -0.77 12.98 -6.47
C HIS A 148 0.64 12.43 -6.23
N GLY A 149 1.58 12.65 -7.14
CA GLY A 149 2.97 12.27 -6.99
C GLY A 149 3.83 13.33 -6.31
N ASP A 150 3.32 14.52 -6.06
CA ASP A 150 4.10 15.68 -5.67
C ASP A 150 4.09 15.93 -4.16
N GLY A 151 4.33 14.91 -3.37
CA GLY A 151 4.35 14.98 -1.92
C GLY A 151 3.02 14.64 -1.26
N MET A 152 2.03 14.13 -2.01
CA MET A 152 0.74 13.80 -1.42
C MET A 152 0.90 12.87 -0.24
N THR A 153 0.33 13.29 0.87
CA THR A 153 0.41 12.63 2.16
C THR A 153 -0.93 12.03 2.54
N GLN A 154 -0.93 10.74 2.85
CA GLN A 154 -2.08 10.06 3.44
C GLN A 154 -1.77 9.65 4.86
N ILE A 155 -2.65 10.00 5.79
CA ILE A 155 -2.58 9.59 7.19
C ILE A 155 -3.79 8.71 7.49
N MET A 156 -3.54 7.51 7.99
CA MET A 156 -4.57 6.61 8.48
C MET A 156 -4.50 6.56 10.00
N LEU A 157 -5.61 6.81 10.67
CA LEU A 157 -5.71 6.87 12.13
C LEU A 157 -6.57 5.71 12.65
N GLY A 158 -6.03 4.99 13.61
CA GLY A 158 -6.78 4.05 14.43
C GLY A 158 -7.65 3.06 13.65
N SER A 159 -8.95 3.16 13.82
CA SER A 159 -9.95 2.27 13.21
C SER A 159 -10.58 2.83 11.94
N ASP A 160 -10.27 4.06 11.55
CA ASP A 160 -10.87 4.69 10.37
C ASP A 160 -10.10 4.38 9.11
N ASN A 161 -10.46 3.28 8.47
CA ASN A 161 -9.90 2.88 7.18
C ASN A 161 -10.74 3.40 6.00
N GLU A 162 -11.80 4.15 6.28
CA GLU A 162 -12.75 4.63 5.28
C GLU A 162 -12.58 6.12 4.93
N GLN A 163 -11.66 6.83 5.62
CA GLN A 163 -11.50 8.27 5.50
C GLN A 163 -11.19 8.78 4.08
N PHE A 164 -10.60 7.92 3.23
CA PHE A 164 -10.29 8.25 1.82
C PHE A 164 -11.25 7.58 0.83
N LYS A 165 -12.38 7.06 1.29
CA LYS A 165 -13.40 6.41 0.49
C LYS A 165 -14.66 7.26 0.35
N ASN A 166 -15.70 6.69 -0.21
CA ASN A 166 -17.06 7.26 -0.21
C ASN A 166 -17.14 8.68 -0.80
N GLY A 167 -16.45 8.90 -1.92
CA GLY A 167 -16.51 10.18 -2.63
C GLY A 167 -15.48 11.22 -2.17
N TYR A 168 -14.58 10.90 -1.25
CA TYR A 168 -13.50 11.80 -0.84
C TYR A 168 -12.76 12.40 -2.05
N TRP A 169 -12.29 11.56 -2.96
CA TRP A 169 -11.52 11.99 -4.13
C TRP A 169 -12.34 12.77 -5.17
N ALA A 170 -13.65 12.60 -5.18
CA ALA A 170 -14.55 13.39 -6.01
C ALA A 170 -14.86 14.76 -5.42
N SER A 171 -14.68 14.93 -4.13
CA SER A 171 -15.01 16.15 -3.39
C SER A 171 -13.81 16.99 -2.96
N VAL A 172 -12.61 16.39 -2.92
CA VAL A 172 -11.38 17.10 -2.54
C VAL A 172 -11.00 18.12 -3.61
N ASN A 173 -10.54 19.29 -3.18
CA ASN A 173 -9.97 20.26 -4.11
C ASN A 173 -8.60 19.74 -4.60
N PRO A 174 -8.40 19.45 -5.90
CA PRO A 174 -7.17 18.88 -6.42
C PRO A 174 -5.95 19.78 -6.30
N TYR A 175 -6.14 21.08 -6.05
CA TYR A 175 -5.07 22.05 -5.80
C TYR A 175 -4.74 22.22 -4.31
N LYS A 176 -5.41 21.48 -3.41
CA LYS A 176 -5.26 21.58 -1.96
C LYS A 176 -5.12 20.21 -1.30
N ILE A 177 -4.37 19.34 -1.94
CA ILE A 177 -4.13 18.00 -1.42
C ILE A 177 -3.08 18.09 -0.30
N PRO A 178 -3.28 17.42 0.84
CA PRO A 178 -2.32 17.41 1.94
C PRO A 178 -0.92 16.97 1.52
N GLY A 179 0.09 17.73 1.93
CA GLY A 179 1.50 17.46 1.64
C GLY A 179 1.99 18.01 0.30
N VAL A 180 1.11 18.48 -0.56
CA VAL A 180 1.44 18.96 -1.91
C VAL A 180 1.66 20.46 -1.91
N THR A 181 2.67 20.92 -2.65
CA THR A 181 2.82 22.32 -3.07
C THR A 181 2.36 22.42 -4.53
N ALA A 182 1.17 22.93 -4.74
CA ALA A 182 0.63 23.13 -6.09
C ALA A 182 1.08 24.48 -6.65
N ASP A 183 1.29 24.52 -7.97
CA ASP A 183 1.48 25.77 -8.69
C ASP A 183 0.14 26.54 -8.84
N THR A 184 0.20 27.70 -9.47
CA THR A 184 -0.98 28.56 -9.72
C THR A 184 -1.62 28.32 -11.08
N GLN A 185 -1.17 27.33 -11.84
CA GLN A 185 -1.69 27.02 -13.17
C GLN A 185 -3.06 26.36 -13.08
N GLU A 186 -3.99 26.86 -13.87
CA GLU A 186 -5.24 26.13 -14.10
C GLU A 186 -4.97 24.92 -14.99
N ARG A 187 -5.32 23.73 -14.51
CA ARG A 187 -5.10 22.49 -15.22
C ARG A 187 -6.41 21.90 -15.72
N VAL A 188 -6.36 21.31 -16.90
CA VAL A 188 -7.52 20.66 -17.53
C VAL A 188 -7.58 19.19 -17.11
N PRO A 189 -8.77 18.66 -16.78
CA PRO A 189 -8.95 17.26 -16.49
C PRO A 189 -8.42 16.38 -17.64
N VAL A 190 -7.73 15.33 -17.29
CA VAL A 190 -7.10 14.45 -18.25
C VAL A 190 -7.74 13.07 -18.20
N SER A 191 -8.03 12.50 -19.38
CA SER A 191 -8.72 11.21 -19.52
C SER A 191 -7.89 10.10 -20.17
N ALA A 192 -6.60 10.36 -20.41
CA ALA A 192 -5.69 9.40 -21.03
C ALA A 192 -4.45 9.16 -20.17
N ALA A 193 -3.76 8.04 -20.39
CA ALA A 193 -2.41 7.88 -19.88
C ALA A 193 -1.54 8.99 -20.46
N LEU A 194 -0.83 9.71 -19.62
CA LEU A 194 -0.13 10.90 -20.03
C LEU A 194 1.37 10.69 -20.14
N GLU A 195 1.91 11.33 -21.16
CA GLU A 195 3.25 11.87 -21.09
C GLU A 195 3.23 13.02 -20.09
N HIS A 196 4.15 13.00 -19.14
CA HIS A 196 4.16 13.93 -18.02
C HIS A 196 5.13 15.06 -18.30
N ASP A 197 4.66 16.29 -18.14
CA ASP A 197 5.53 17.39 -17.85
C ASP A 197 5.97 17.28 -16.39
N TYR A 198 7.21 16.90 -16.18
CA TYR A 198 7.83 16.89 -14.86
C TYR A 198 8.29 18.27 -14.49
N ILE A 199 7.89 18.72 -13.34
CA ILE A 199 8.68 19.69 -12.58
C ILE A 199 9.48 18.87 -11.59
N SER A 200 10.66 18.42 -11.99
CA SER A 200 11.65 17.91 -11.06
C SER A 200 12.53 19.07 -10.62
N ASP A 201 12.45 19.46 -9.38
CA ASP A 201 13.54 20.15 -8.74
C ASP A 201 14.49 19.07 -8.20
N GLU A 202 15.72 19.02 -8.68
CA GLU A 202 16.74 18.02 -8.34
C GLU A 202 17.09 17.97 -6.85
N SER A 203 16.48 18.79 -6.00
CA SER A 203 16.95 19.09 -4.66
C SER A 203 16.24 18.36 -3.53
N PHE A 204 15.22 17.50 -3.76
CA PHE A 204 14.53 16.83 -2.67
C PHE A 204 14.19 15.37 -2.94
N ALA A 205 15.08 14.50 -2.55
CA ALA A 205 14.70 13.19 -2.03
C ALA A 205 14.67 13.32 -0.50
N GLY A 206 13.49 13.38 0.10
CA GLY A 206 13.38 13.35 1.53
C GLY A 206 13.85 11.99 2.05
N GLY A 207 15.05 11.93 2.57
CA GLY A 207 15.52 10.81 3.36
C GLY A 207 15.06 11.05 4.79
N VAL A 208 14.42 10.06 5.39
CA VAL A 208 14.22 10.01 6.83
C VAL A 208 15.29 9.09 7.39
N SER A 209 16.13 9.64 8.22
CA SER A 209 17.03 8.88 9.09
C SER A 209 16.27 8.36 10.29
#